data_db7c07e41e656f5d3e24389d4d8362db
#
_entry.id   db7c07e41e656f5d3e24389d4d8362db
#
_cell.length_a   1.000
_cell.length_b   1.000
_cell.length_c   1.000
_cell.angle_alpha   90.00
_cell.angle_beta   90.00
_cell.angle_gamma   90.00
#
_symmetry.space_group_name_H-M   'P 1'
#
loop_
_entity.id
_entity.type
_entity.pdbx_description
1 polymer ?
#
loop_
_entity_poly.entity_id
_entity_poly.type
_entity_poly.pdbx_seq_one_letter_code
_entity_poly.pdbx_strand_id
1 'polypeptide(L)'
;MDSAPRTSATPGRARAGVALMFFTNGVLFSTLLPRYPEIKSAFELSNSQFGLLVVAFPAGAMLAAGFGGRVIRRLGTLRTNAIGSAALALAMAFAGLSDVVWLFAAALVLAGAFDAIVDAAQNVQAVVVEQWRGRSVMNSFHALWSVGAATGGAIGAGAAAAEVDLGLQMVVNGAVWAVVALLACRLAIVPAPVRAELRAAEEQQHRHADAVGVAPRRRGLAWRLLLPLVLLAICGTLVEDVANNWAALYLGREAGAPTVVAGLGLTVALGAQFVGRLLGDPMTDRWGRGSIARAGGLVIAAGALLIVAAPVYPLALAGFALAGFGCATLVPAAFAAAAAVPGLPEGTGIALLGWLMRIGFLATSPAVGWLSDLTSLRAAMLIPFVAGLVAALIAHTRLVDRARP
;
A
#
# COMPACT_ATOMS: atom_id res chain seq x y z
N MET A 1 -21.23 10.40 44.14
CA MET A 1 -20.16 9.41 43.88
C MET A 1 -20.50 8.74 42.56
N ASP A 2 -20.04 9.32 41.50
CA ASP A 2 -20.34 8.87 40.12
C ASP A 2 -19.17 8.01 39.63
N SER A 3 -19.37 6.71 39.63
CA SER A 3 -18.41 5.76 39.08
C SER A 3 -18.59 5.70 37.57
N ALA A 4 -18.02 6.65 36.85
CA ALA A 4 -17.85 6.51 35.42
C ALA A 4 -17.09 5.19 35.11
N PRO A 5 -17.50 4.39 34.12
CA PRO A 5 -16.83 3.14 33.81
C PRO A 5 -15.38 3.43 33.41
N ARG A 6 -14.43 3.01 34.24
CA ARG A 6 -13.00 3.06 33.95
C ARG A 6 -12.73 2.19 32.72
N THR A 7 -12.75 2.78 31.56
CA THR A 7 -12.19 2.14 30.37
C THR A 7 -10.70 1.91 30.64
N SER A 8 -10.30 0.67 30.86
CA SER A 8 -8.91 0.25 31.07
C SER A 8 -8.08 0.42 29.81
N ALA A 9 -7.96 1.66 29.33
CA ALA A 9 -7.14 1.99 28.15
C ALA A 9 -5.67 1.88 28.55
N THR A 10 -4.96 0.95 27.97
CA THR A 10 -3.52 0.77 28.13
C THR A 10 -2.80 0.95 26.79
N PRO A 11 -1.52 1.37 26.78
CA PRO A 11 -0.75 1.48 25.54
C PRO A 11 -0.73 0.19 24.71
N GLY A 12 -0.72 -0.97 25.36
CA GLY A 12 -0.77 -2.28 24.72
C GLY A 12 -2.10 -2.54 24.01
N ARG A 13 -3.22 -2.22 24.66
CA ARG A 13 -4.57 -2.35 24.09
C ARG A 13 -4.75 -1.39 22.89
N ALA A 14 -4.29 -0.15 23.02
CA ALA A 14 -4.37 0.82 21.93
C ALA A 14 -3.52 0.38 20.73
N ARG A 15 -2.33 -0.19 20.96
CA ARG A 15 -1.51 -0.79 19.90
C ARG A 15 -2.24 -1.93 19.19
N ALA A 16 -2.85 -2.84 19.92
CA ALA A 16 -3.62 -3.94 19.32
C ALA A 16 -4.79 -3.41 18.46
N GLY A 17 -5.47 -2.37 18.93
CA GLY A 17 -6.52 -1.70 18.17
C GLY A 17 -6.01 -1.11 16.85
N VAL A 18 -4.92 -0.34 16.88
CA VAL A 18 -4.32 0.23 15.66
C VAL A 18 -3.80 -0.87 14.73
N ALA A 19 -3.15 -1.91 15.27
CA ALA A 19 -2.71 -3.06 14.49
C ALA A 19 -3.88 -3.72 13.73
N LEU A 20 -5.02 -3.89 14.41
CA LEU A 20 -6.24 -4.45 13.81
C LEU A 20 -6.86 -3.49 12.77
N MET A 21 -6.77 -2.15 12.95
CA MET A 21 -7.20 -1.19 11.93
C MET A 21 -6.41 -1.36 10.64
N PHE A 22 -5.08 -1.43 10.71
CA PHE A 22 -4.21 -1.65 9.55
C PHE A 22 -4.48 -2.99 8.88
N PHE A 23 -4.60 -4.06 9.66
CA PHE A 23 -4.94 -5.38 9.15
C PHE A 23 -6.28 -5.39 8.40
N THR A 24 -7.32 -4.81 9.01
CA THR A 24 -8.67 -4.73 8.41
C THR A 24 -8.68 -3.95 7.11
N ASN A 25 -7.97 -2.82 7.06
CA ASN A 25 -7.84 -2.03 5.83
C ASN A 25 -7.19 -2.86 4.71
N GLY A 26 -6.10 -3.59 5.01
CA GLY A 26 -5.47 -4.50 4.06
C GLY A 26 -6.41 -5.58 3.53
N VAL A 27 -7.23 -6.20 4.38
CA VAL A 27 -8.21 -7.21 3.96
C VAL A 27 -9.28 -6.61 3.06
N LEU A 28 -9.88 -5.48 3.45
CA LEU A 28 -10.95 -4.83 2.68
C LEU A 28 -10.49 -4.46 1.27
N PHE A 29 -9.27 -3.96 1.14
CA PHE A 29 -8.68 -3.62 -0.15
C PHE A 29 -8.45 -4.86 -1.03
N SER A 30 -7.83 -5.91 -0.47
CA SER A 30 -7.24 -6.98 -1.29
C SER A 30 -8.20 -8.12 -1.65
N THR A 31 -9.35 -8.21 -0.98
CA THR A 31 -10.28 -9.35 -1.18
C THR A 31 -10.92 -9.37 -2.58
N LEU A 32 -11.01 -8.22 -3.27
CA LEU A 32 -11.52 -8.11 -4.63
C LEU A 32 -10.49 -8.54 -5.69
N LEU A 33 -9.21 -8.35 -5.42
CA LEU A 33 -8.15 -8.45 -6.43
C LEU A 33 -8.05 -9.83 -7.11
N PRO A 34 -8.17 -10.98 -6.41
CA PRO A 34 -8.19 -12.29 -7.05
C PRO A 34 -9.38 -12.56 -7.95
N ARG A 35 -10.46 -11.76 -7.82
CA ARG A 35 -11.68 -11.84 -8.64
C ARG A 35 -11.57 -11.05 -9.95
N TYR A 36 -10.50 -10.30 -10.17
CA TYR A 36 -10.29 -9.50 -11.38
C TYR A 36 -10.37 -10.28 -12.70
N PRO A 37 -9.90 -11.55 -12.80
CA PRO A 37 -10.09 -12.35 -14.03
C PRO A 37 -11.56 -12.57 -14.37
N GLU A 38 -12.40 -12.83 -13.37
CA GLU A 38 -13.85 -12.99 -13.51
C GLU A 38 -14.52 -11.68 -13.92
N ILE A 39 -14.21 -10.58 -13.21
CA ILE A 39 -14.73 -9.24 -13.51
C ILE A 39 -14.38 -8.80 -14.94
N LYS A 40 -13.10 -9.01 -15.34
CA LYS A 40 -12.65 -8.71 -16.71
C LYS A 40 -13.44 -9.50 -17.75
N SER A 41 -13.74 -10.77 -17.48
CA SER A 41 -14.50 -11.64 -18.37
C SER A 41 -15.99 -11.27 -18.41
N ALA A 42 -16.59 -10.98 -17.24
CA ALA A 42 -18.00 -10.60 -17.13
C ALA A 42 -18.32 -9.30 -17.88
N PHE A 43 -17.41 -8.34 -17.85
CA PHE A 43 -17.56 -7.07 -18.59
C PHE A 43 -16.95 -7.11 -20.01
N GLU A 44 -16.44 -8.25 -20.48
CA GLU A 44 -15.83 -8.44 -21.80
C GLU A 44 -14.71 -7.41 -22.11
N LEU A 45 -13.91 -7.03 -21.10
CA LEU A 45 -12.91 -5.98 -21.24
C LEU A 45 -11.64 -6.46 -21.96
N SER A 46 -11.10 -5.62 -22.85
CA SER A 46 -9.72 -5.75 -23.30
C SER A 46 -8.74 -5.55 -22.14
N ASN A 47 -7.46 -5.86 -22.32
CA ASN A 47 -6.47 -5.62 -21.27
C ASN A 47 -6.27 -4.11 -21.02
N SER A 48 -6.32 -3.28 -22.06
CA SER A 48 -6.27 -1.82 -21.92
C SER A 48 -7.46 -1.27 -21.13
N GLN A 49 -8.67 -1.73 -21.45
CA GLN A 49 -9.89 -1.32 -20.73
C GLN A 49 -9.85 -1.76 -19.27
N PHE A 50 -9.38 -2.98 -19.00
CA PHE A 50 -9.19 -3.46 -17.66
C PHE A 50 -8.11 -2.64 -16.92
N GLY A 51 -6.97 -2.36 -17.55
CA GLY A 51 -5.92 -1.50 -16.99
C GLY A 51 -6.44 -0.11 -16.62
N LEU A 52 -7.34 0.47 -17.41
CA LEU A 52 -8.01 1.74 -17.09
C LEU A 52 -9.02 1.59 -15.96
N LEU A 53 -9.76 0.47 -15.91
CA LEU A 53 -10.74 0.21 -14.86
C LEU A 53 -10.09 0.16 -13.47
N VAL A 54 -8.97 -0.54 -13.31
CA VAL A 54 -8.31 -0.69 -12.02
C VAL A 54 -7.66 0.61 -11.53
N VAL A 55 -7.38 1.56 -12.42
CA VAL A 55 -6.93 2.91 -12.05
C VAL A 55 -7.99 3.70 -11.27
N ALA A 56 -9.27 3.33 -11.36
CA ALA A 56 -10.35 4.01 -10.67
C ALA A 56 -10.12 4.08 -9.15
N PHE A 57 -9.60 3.01 -8.53
CA PHE A 57 -9.30 2.99 -7.09
C PHE A 57 -8.19 3.99 -6.71
N PRO A 58 -6.95 3.93 -7.25
CA PRO A 58 -5.92 4.90 -6.93
C PRO A 58 -6.26 6.33 -7.37
N ALA A 59 -7.07 6.52 -8.41
CA ALA A 59 -7.57 7.84 -8.80
C ALA A 59 -8.47 8.43 -7.71
N GLY A 60 -9.39 7.64 -7.17
CA GLY A 60 -10.20 8.02 -6.00
C GLY A 60 -9.36 8.41 -4.79
N ALA A 61 -8.33 7.62 -4.50
CA ALA A 61 -7.39 7.89 -3.41
C ALA A 61 -6.64 9.22 -3.62
N MET A 62 -6.19 9.52 -4.84
CA MET A 62 -5.55 10.80 -5.15
C MET A 62 -6.50 12.00 -5.00
N LEU A 63 -7.73 11.88 -5.48
CA LEU A 63 -8.75 12.93 -5.35
C LEU A 63 -9.06 13.24 -3.88
N ALA A 64 -9.09 12.22 -3.03
CA ALA A 64 -9.40 12.37 -1.60
C ALA A 64 -8.20 12.78 -0.73
N ALA A 65 -6.97 12.64 -1.20
CA ALA A 65 -5.76 12.86 -0.39
C ALA A 65 -5.70 14.25 0.28
N GLY A 66 -6.23 15.29 -0.37
CA GLY A 66 -6.32 16.64 0.19
C GLY A 66 -7.41 16.85 1.26
N PHE A 67 -8.36 15.92 1.39
CA PHE A 67 -9.52 16.05 2.28
C PHE A 67 -9.33 15.34 3.61
N GLY A 68 -8.49 14.30 3.68
CA GLY A 68 -8.29 13.47 4.87
C GLY A 68 -8.03 14.29 6.14
N GLY A 69 -7.12 15.26 6.08
CA GLY A 69 -6.82 16.14 7.21
C GLY A 69 -8.01 16.99 7.69
N ARG A 70 -8.88 17.46 6.77
CA ARG A 70 -10.09 18.22 7.14
C ARG A 70 -11.11 17.33 7.84
N VAL A 71 -11.30 16.10 7.35
CA VAL A 71 -12.22 15.11 7.94
C VAL A 71 -11.73 14.71 9.33
N ILE A 72 -10.45 14.41 9.48
CA ILE A 72 -9.83 14.03 10.76
C ILE A 72 -9.97 15.16 11.80
N ARG A 73 -9.74 16.42 11.41
CA ARG A 73 -9.91 17.55 12.34
C ARG A 73 -11.36 17.74 12.81
N ARG A 74 -12.35 17.42 11.96
CA ARG A 74 -13.78 17.56 12.32
C ARG A 74 -14.32 16.39 13.13
N LEU A 75 -13.99 15.17 12.76
CA LEU A 75 -14.55 13.94 13.35
C LEU A 75 -13.63 13.27 14.39
N GLY A 76 -12.34 13.58 14.35
CA GLY A 76 -11.31 12.86 15.09
C GLY A 76 -10.88 11.56 14.39
N THR A 77 -9.70 11.04 14.73
CA THR A 77 -9.07 9.89 14.05
C THR A 77 -9.93 8.62 14.10
N LEU A 78 -10.45 8.26 15.29
CA LEU A 78 -11.18 7.00 15.48
C LEU A 78 -12.54 6.98 14.78
N ARG A 79 -13.29 8.11 14.83
CA ARG A 79 -14.56 8.21 14.11
C ARG A 79 -14.35 8.24 12.60
N THR A 80 -13.31 8.93 12.13
CA THR A 80 -12.94 8.94 10.71
C THR A 80 -12.60 7.55 10.23
N ASN A 81 -11.83 6.77 11.00
CA ASN A 81 -11.50 5.40 10.66
C ASN A 81 -12.75 4.50 10.65
N ALA A 82 -13.59 4.57 11.69
CA ALA A 82 -14.80 3.74 11.80
C ALA A 82 -15.79 4.00 10.64
N ILE A 83 -16.13 5.27 10.39
CA ILE A 83 -17.07 5.67 9.33
C ILE A 83 -16.45 5.41 7.95
N GLY A 84 -15.17 5.74 7.78
CA GLY A 84 -14.45 5.54 6.51
C GLY A 84 -14.32 4.07 6.15
N SER A 85 -13.98 3.19 7.10
CA SER A 85 -13.92 1.74 6.85
C SER A 85 -15.28 1.15 6.51
N ALA A 86 -16.36 1.60 7.17
CA ALA A 86 -17.72 1.18 6.82
C ALA A 86 -18.12 1.68 5.41
N ALA A 87 -17.77 2.91 5.07
CA ALA A 87 -18.03 3.48 3.74
C ALA A 87 -17.20 2.78 2.65
N LEU A 88 -15.92 2.45 2.93
CA LEU A 88 -15.08 1.63 2.07
C LEU A 88 -15.72 0.25 1.83
N ALA A 89 -16.13 -0.42 2.90
CA ALA A 89 -16.79 -1.73 2.82
C ALA A 89 -18.08 -1.66 1.98
N LEU A 90 -18.87 -0.60 2.15
CA LEU A 90 -20.10 -0.37 1.39
C LEU A 90 -19.81 -0.11 -0.11
N ALA A 91 -18.78 0.69 -0.41
CA ALA A 91 -18.36 0.94 -1.80
C ALA A 91 -17.86 -0.34 -2.48
N MET A 92 -17.11 -1.19 -1.75
CA MET A 92 -16.65 -2.48 -2.26
C MET A 92 -17.82 -3.46 -2.47
N ALA A 93 -18.80 -3.48 -1.55
CA ALA A 93 -20.03 -4.27 -1.71
C ALA A 93 -20.83 -3.80 -2.93
N PHE A 94 -20.96 -2.49 -3.13
CA PHE A 94 -21.63 -1.91 -4.29
C PHE A 94 -20.89 -2.26 -5.60
N ALA A 95 -19.54 -2.24 -5.60
CA ALA A 95 -18.76 -2.72 -6.73
C ALA A 95 -19.10 -4.19 -7.05
N GLY A 96 -19.08 -5.08 -6.06
CA GLY A 96 -19.39 -6.50 -6.25
C GLY A 96 -20.80 -6.79 -6.75
N LEU A 97 -21.77 -5.93 -6.45
CA LEU A 97 -23.16 -6.03 -6.90
C LEU A 97 -23.43 -5.36 -8.25
N SER A 98 -22.43 -4.70 -8.85
CA SER A 98 -22.65 -3.90 -10.07
C SER A 98 -22.48 -4.74 -11.32
N ASP A 99 -23.54 -4.81 -12.14
CA ASP A 99 -23.54 -5.44 -13.47
C ASP A 99 -23.12 -4.47 -14.59
N VAL A 100 -22.82 -3.21 -14.26
CA VAL A 100 -22.47 -2.15 -15.20
C VAL A 100 -21.06 -1.64 -14.90
N VAL A 101 -20.17 -1.70 -15.90
CA VAL A 101 -18.75 -1.33 -15.76
C VAL A 101 -18.54 0.09 -15.19
N TRP A 102 -19.36 1.05 -15.59
CA TRP A 102 -19.26 2.43 -15.10
C TRP A 102 -19.66 2.59 -13.64
N LEU A 103 -20.66 1.82 -13.17
CA LEU A 103 -21.04 1.78 -11.76
C LEU A 103 -19.96 1.08 -10.94
N PHE A 104 -19.38 0.01 -11.45
CA PHE A 104 -18.23 -0.66 -10.86
C PHE A 104 -17.04 0.30 -10.72
N ALA A 105 -16.68 1.02 -11.79
CA ALA A 105 -15.61 2.02 -11.77
C ALA A 105 -15.89 3.15 -10.77
N ALA A 106 -17.10 3.68 -10.73
CA ALA A 106 -17.50 4.72 -9.77
C ALA A 106 -17.40 4.22 -8.31
N ALA A 107 -17.81 2.97 -8.06
CA ALA A 107 -17.66 2.32 -6.76
C ALA A 107 -16.18 2.18 -6.36
N LEU A 108 -15.29 1.82 -7.30
CA LEU A 108 -13.84 1.77 -7.06
C LEU A 108 -13.27 3.17 -6.76
N VAL A 109 -13.70 4.23 -7.45
CA VAL A 109 -13.29 5.61 -7.12
C VAL A 109 -13.69 5.98 -5.71
N LEU A 110 -14.94 5.68 -5.31
CA LEU A 110 -15.42 5.93 -3.95
C LEU A 110 -14.65 5.10 -2.92
N ALA A 111 -14.42 3.82 -3.22
CA ALA A 111 -13.63 2.93 -2.36
C ALA A 111 -12.22 3.48 -2.14
N GLY A 112 -11.53 3.86 -3.21
CA GLY A 112 -10.20 4.48 -3.10
C GLY A 112 -10.19 5.79 -2.34
N ALA A 113 -11.22 6.62 -2.50
CA ALA A 113 -11.36 7.87 -1.76
C ALA A 113 -11.51 7.63 -0.25
N PHE A 114 -12.37 6.68 0.16
CA PHE A 114 -12.53 6.31 1.56
C PHE A 114 -11.28 5.63 2.12
N ASP A 115 -10.63 4.77 1.34
CA ASP A 115 -9.38 4.13 1.71
C ASP A 115 -8.29 5.14 2.06
N ALA A 116 -8.08 6.16 1.22
CA ALA A 116 -7.10 7.22 1.49
C ALA A 116 -7.41 8.03 2.76
N ILE A 117 -8.69 8.26 3.06
CA ILE A 117 -9.10 8.96 4.28
C ILE A 117 -8.90 8.07 5.51
N VAL A 118 -9.20 6.78 5.41
CA VAL A 118 -8.97 5.77 6.45
C VAL A 118 -7.47 5.62 6.70
N ASP A 119 -6.66 5.48 5.66
CA ASP A 119 -5.20 5.38 5.75
C ASP A 119 -4.61 6.59 6.48
N ALA A 120 -5.01 7.80 6.12
CA ALA A 120 -4.59 9.01 6.84
C ALA A 120 -4.99 8.97 8.33
N ALA A 121 -6.21 8.54 8.65
CA ALA A 121 -6.70 8.51 10.03
C ALA A 121 -5.99 7.45 10.88
N GLN A 122 -5.76 6.25 10.33
CA GLN A 122 -5.06 5.18 11.04
C GLN A 122 -3.57 5.52 11.27
N ASN A 123 -2.91 6.17 10.30
CA ASN A 123 -1.52 6.63 10.45
C ASN A 123 -1.41 7.71 11.54
N VAL A 124 -2.32 8.69 11.59
CA VAL A 124 -2.34 9.68 12.69
C VAL A 124 -2.56 9.01 14.04
N GLN A 125 -3.49 8.04 14.13
CA GLN A 125 -3.70 7.30 15.38
C GLN A 125 -2.49 6.44 15.77
N ALA A 126 -1.79 5.87 14.79
CA ALA A 126 -0.57 5.11 14.99
C ALA A 126 0.54 5.95 15.62
N VAL A 127 0.75 7.18 15.12
CA VAL A 127 1.72 8.12 15.70
C VAL A 127 1.38 8.44 17.17
N VAL A 128 0.11 8.73 17.47
CA VAL A 128 -0.32 8.99 18.85
C VAL A 128 -0.03 7.80 19.79
N VAL A 129 -0.26 6.57 19.31
CA VAL A 129 0.02 5.36 20.10
C VAL A 129 1.53 5.10 20.23
N GLU A 130 2.31 5.39 19.20
CA GLU A 130 3.78 5.29 19.22
C GLU A 130 4.37 6.23 20.25
N GLN A 131 3.96 7.50 20.24
CA GLN A 131 4.37 8.52 21.21
C GLN A 131 3.98 8.12 22.65
N TRP A 132 2.73 7.66 22.85
CA TRP A 132 2.27 7.20 24.16
C TRP A 132 3.07 6.01 24.69
N ARG A 133 3.56 5.13 23.78
CA ARG A 133 4.39 3.98 24.17
C ARG A 133 5.86 4.30 24.40
N GLY A 134 6.35 5.40 23.83
CA GLY A 134 7.76 5.75 23.83
C GLY A 134 8.66 4.75 23.07
N ARG A 135 8.09 3.97 22.12
CA ARG A 135 8.81 3.00 21.28
C ARG A 135 8.23 2.97 19.88
N SER A 136 9.09 2.90 18.86
CA SER A 136 8.66 2.77 17.47
C SER A 136 7.82 1.52 17.25
N VAL A 137 6.67 1.68 16.57
CA VAL A 137 5.74 0.60 16.22
C VAL A 137 5.14 0.78 14.81
N MET A 138 5.46 1.87 14.12
CA MET A 138 4.90 2.20 12.82
C MET A 138 5.15 1.10 11.79
N ASN A 139 6.39 0.59 11.68
CA ASN A 139 6.72 -0.51 10.76
C ASN A 139 5.91 -1.78 11.06
N SER A 140 5.67 -2.08 12.35
CA SER A 140 4.82 -3.20 12.75
C SER A 140 3.39 -3.06 12.26
N PHE A 141 2.83 -1.85 12.24
CA PHE A 141 1.47 -1.60 11.73
C PHE A 141 1.39 -1.82 10.22
N HIS A 142 2.35 -1.29 9.46
CA HIS A 142 2.42 -1.55 8.02
C HIS A 142 2.68 -3.02 7.67
N ALA A 143 3.44 -3.74 8.51
CA ALA A 143 3.59 -5.18 8.38
C ALA A 143 2.24 -5.90 8.58
N LEU A 144 1.44 -5.50 9.58
CA LEU A 144 0.09 -6.05 9.80
C LEU A 144 -0.87 -5.71 8.65
N TRP A 145 -0.73 -4.53 8.02
CA TRP A 145 -1.44 -4.23 6.79
C TRP A 145 -1.11 -5.25 5.68
N SER A 146 0.17 -5.57 5.48
CA SER A 146 0.60 -6.56 4.47
C SER A 146 0.04 -7.96 4.76
N VAL A 147 -0.01 -8.37 6.05
CA VAL A 147 -0.65 -9.65 6.45
C VAL A 147 -2.14 -9.59 6.17
N GLY A 148 -2.80 -8.46 6.45
CA GLY A 148 -4.21 -8.25 6.13
C GLY A 148 -4.46 -8.35 4.63
N ALA A 149 -3.62 -7.72 3.81
CA ALA A 149 -3.74 -7.77 2.36
C ALA A 149 -3.55 -9.19 1.81
N ALA A 150 -2.56 -9.95 2.32
CA ALA A 150 -2.37 -11.34 1.94
C ALA A 150 -3.57 -12.22 2.37
N THR A 151 -4.14 -11.96 3.56
CA THR A 151 -5.34 -12.63 4.06
C THR A 151 -6.56 -12.33 3.17
N GLY A 152 -6.77 -11.06 2.81
CA GLY A 152 -7.82 -10.66 1.88
C GLY A 152 -7.69 -11.33 0.52
N GLY A 153 -6.46 -11.37 -0.02
CA GLY A 153 -6.15 -12.10 -1.24
C GLY A 153 -6.51 -13.59 -1.14
N ALA A 154 -6.16 -14.25 -0.04
CA ALA A 154 -6.50 -15.66 0.18
C ALA A 154 -8.03 -15.88 0.30
N ILE A 155 -8.75 -14.99 1.01
CA ILE A 155 -10.22 -15.01 1.09
C ILE A 155 -10.83 -14.88 -0.30
N GLY A 156 -10.39 -13.90 -1.10
CA GLY A 156 -10.88 -13.68 -2.46
C GLY A 156 -10.62 -14.87 -3.38
N ALA A 157 -9.42 -15.45 -3.33
CA ALA A 157 -9.04 -16.63 -4.10
C ALA A 157 -9.87 -17.85 -3.71
N GLY A 158 -10.07 -18.08 -2.41
CA GLY A 158 -10.89 -19.18 -1.90
C GLY A 158 -12.36 -19.06 -2.31
N ALA A 159 -12.92 -17.84 -2.25
CA ALA A 159 -14.29 -17.56 -2.69
C ALA A 159 -14.46 -17.79 -4.22
N ALA A 160 -13.48 -17.33 -5.02
CA ALA A 160 -13.46 -17.57 -6.46
C ALA A 160 -13.44 -19.07 -6.78
N ALA A 161 -12.59 -19.84 -6.07
CA ALA A 161 -12.48 -21.28 -6.26
C ALA A 161 -13.72 -22.05 -5.81
N ALA A 162 -14.42 -21.54 -4.80
CA ALA A 162 -15.69 -22.10 -4.33
C ALA A 162 -16.89 -21.61 -5.14
N GLU A 163 -16.67 -20.86 -6.21
CA GLU A 163 -17.71 -20.30 -7.09
C GLU A 163 -18.75 -19.44 -6.32
N VAL A 164 -18.33 -18.81 -5.22
CA VAL A 164 -19.19 -17.91 -4.46
C VAL A 164 -19.47 -16.67 -5.31
N ASP A 165 -20.73 -16.26 -5.38
CA ASP A 165 -21.13 -15.03 -6.07
C ASP A 165 -20.35 -13.81 -5.59
N LEU A 166 -19.88 -12.97 -6.53
CA LEU A 166 -19.03 -11.82 -6.23
C LEU A 166 -19.73 -10.81 -5.30
N GLY A 167 -21.00 -10.52 -5.57
CA GLY A 167 -21.79 -9.59 -4.78
C GLY A 167 -21.96 -10.09 -3.34
N LEU A 168 -22.33 -11.37 -3.19
CA LEU A 168 -22.45 -12.01 -1.87
C LEU A 168 -21.13 -11.97 -1.10
N GLN A 169 -20.02 -12.32 -1.77
CA GLN A 169 -18.69 -12.27 -1.15
C GLN A 169 -18.37 -10.86 -0.66
N MET A 170 -18.56 -9.82 -1.49
CA MET A 170 -18.21 -8.44 -1.14
C MET A 170 -19.10 -7.91 -0.01
N VAL A 171 -20.39 -8.24 0.01
CA VAL A 171 -21.32 -7.86 1.08
C VAL A 171 -20.93 -8.51 2.41
N VAL A 172 -20.72 -9.83 2.42
CA VAL A 172 -20.35 -10.56 3.64
C VAL A 172 -18.99 -10.09 4.16
N ASN A 173 -17.98 -10.01 3.27
CA ASN A 173 -16.66 -9.55 3.63
C ASN A 173 -16.71 -8.11 4.17
N GLY A 174 -17.42 -7.21 3.49
CA GLY A 174 -17.61 -5.83 3.93
C GLY A 174 -18.25 -5.73 5.30
N ALA A 175 -19.33 -6.49 5.55
CA ALA A 175 -20.03 -6.50 6.84
C ALA A 175 -19.12 -6.99 7.98
N VAL A 176 -18.42 -8.11 7.79
CA VAL A 176 -17.51 -8.68 8.80
C VAL A 176 -16.42 -7.69 9.16
N TRP A 177 -15.71 -7.14 8.15
CA TRP A 177 -14.56 -6.27 8.40
C TRP A 177 -14.94 -4.86 8.83
N ALA A 178 -16.13 -4.38 8.49
CA ALA A 178 -16.66 -3.14 9.08
C ALA A 178 -16.90 -3.31 10.59
N VAL A 179 -17.45 -4.45 11.03
CA VAL A 179 -17.60 -4.75 12.47
C VAL A 179 -16.24 -4.86 13.15
N VAL A 180 -15.26 -5.54 12.53
CA VAL A 180 -13.90 -5.65 13.07
C VAL A 180 -13.24 -4.27 13.17
N ALA A 181 -13.41 -3.39 12.17
CA ALA A 181 -12.91 -2.02 12.21
C ALA A 181 -13.52 -1.20 13.36
N LEU A 182 -14.82 -1.35 13.62
CA LEU A 182 -15.49 -0.70 14.75
C LEU A 182 -14.92 -1.18 16.09
N LEU A 183 -14.69 -2.48 16.24
CA LEU A 183 -14.06 -3.05 17.44
C LEU A 183 -12.61 -2.58 17.59
N ALA A 184 -11.85 -2.53 16.51
CA ALA A 184 -10.49 -2.01 16.47
C ALA A 184 -10.43 -0.55 16.97
N CYS A 185 -11.37 0.30 16.51
CA CYS A 185 -11.47 1.68 16.96
C CYS A 185 -11.76 1.81 18.46
N ARG A 186 -12.59 0.91 19.03
CA ARG A 186 -12.85 0.86 20.48
C ARG A 186 -11.63 0.43 21.28
N LEU A 187 -10.79 -0.44 20.73
CA LEU A 187 -9.53 -0.84 21.36
C LEU A 187 -8.46 0.27 21.26
N ALA A 188 -8.42 1.02 20.18
CA ALA A 188 -7.42 2.04 19.87
C ALA A 188 -7.60 3.38 20.65
N ILE A 189 -8.52 3.43 21.62
CA ILE A 189 -8.79 4.64 22.41
C ILE A 189 -7.55 5.02 23.26
N VAL A 190 -7.11 6.27 23.11
CA VAL A 190 -6.09 6.91 23.96
C VAL A 190 -6.80 7.88 24.89
N PRO A 191 -6.50 7.88 26.21
CA PRO A 191 -7.12 8.78 27.19
C PRO A 191 -6.94 10.25 26.82
N ALA A 192 -7.98 11.07 27.08
CA ALA A 192 -7.96 12.48 26.76
C ALA A 192 -6.77 13.27 27.39
N PRO A 193 -6.39 13.06 28.67
CA PRO A 193 -5.23 13.74 29.25
C PRO A 193 -3.93 13.40 28.54
N VAL A 194 -3.68 12.12 28.24
CA VAL A 194 -2.49 11.69 27.47
C VAL A 194 -2.43 12.38 26.13
N ARG A 195 -3.56 12.45 25.43
CA ARG A 195 -3.67 13.10 24.13
C ARG A 195 -3.42 14.61 24.20
N ALA A 196 -3.82 15.26 25.28
CA ALA A 196 -3.54 16.68 25.52
C ALA A 196 -2.05 16.93 25.77
N GLU A 197 -1.42 16.10 26.58
CA GLU A 197 0.04 16.16 26.85
C GLU A 197 0.87 15.99 25.59
N LEU A 198 0.55 14.98 24.75
CA LEU A 198 1.25 14.75 23.50
C LEU A 198 1.13 15.94 22.54
N ARG A 199 -0.06 16.55 22.43
CA ARG A 199 -0.27 17.76 21.60
C ARG A 199 0.52 18.96 22.12
N ALA A 200 0.56 19.17 23.42
CA ALA A 200 1.33 20.26 24.02
C ALA A 200 2.83 20.11 23.75
N ALA A 201 3.34 18.87 23.78
CA ALA A 201 4.74 18.57 23.44
C ALA A 201 5.04 18.85 21.95
N GLU A 202 4.15 18.45 21.03
CA GLU A 202 4.27 18.76 19.58
C GLU A 202 4.26 20.26 19.30
N GLU A 203 3.37 21.01 19.94
CA GLU A 203 3.30 22.46 19.78
C GLU A 203 4.56 23.18 20.27
N GLN A 204 5.16 22.70 21.37
CA GLN A 204 6.44 23.22 21.84
C GLN A 204 7.57 22.94 20.85
N GLN A 205 7.62 21.73 20.29
CA GLN A 205 8.63 21.34 19.32
C GLN A 205 8.51 22.16 18.00
N HIS A 206 7.29 22.41 17.53
CA HIS A 206 7.06 23.27 16.35
C HIS A 206 7.46 24.74 16.59
N ARG A 207 7.18 25.31 17.76
CA ARG A 207 7.62 26.68 18.10
C ARG A 207 9.16 26.81 18.15
N HIS A 208 9.86 25.76 18.57
CA HIS A 208 11.33 25.73 18.54
C HIS A 208 11.87 25.63 17.12
N ALA A 209 11.26 24.83 16.25
CA ALA A 209 11.65 24.66 14.86
C ALA A 209 11.42 25.95 14.03
N ASP A 210 10.32 26.66 14.26
CA ASP A 210 10.02 27.94 13.59
C ASP A 210 10.97 29.08 14.02
N ALA A 211 11.52 29.02 15.25
CA ALA A 211 12.50 29.98 15.75
C ALA A 211 13.89 29.83 15.11
N VAL A 212 14.19 28.66 14.53
CA VAL A 212 15.44 28.36 13.80
C VAL A 212 15.21 28.51 12.30
N GLY A 213 15.08 29.76 11.81
CA GLY A 213 14.78 30.11 10.44
C GLY A 213 15.75 29.48 9.43
N VAL A 214 15.28 28.55 8.59
CA VAL A 214 16.04 27.95 7.49
C VAL A 214 15.84 28.76 6.22
N ALA A 215 16.89 29.41 5.75
CA ALA A 215 16.92 30.21 4.53
C ALA A 215 16.68 29.35 3.26
N PRO A 216 15.98 29.90 2.23
CA PRO A 216 15.69 29.19 0.98
C PRO A 216 16.94 29.07 0.12
N ARG A 217 17.56 27.91 0.07
CA ARG A 217 18.77 27.67 -0.73
C ARG A 217 18.65 26.50 -1.70
N ARG A 218 18.67 26.80 -3.02
CA ARG A 218 18.88 25.87 -4.16
C ARG A 218 17.76 24.85 -4.46
N ARG A 219 16.55 25.30 -4.78
CA ARG A 219 15.46 24.44 -5.27
C ARG A 219 15.86 23.51 -6.43
N GLY A 220 16.70 23.98 -7.38
CA GLY A 220 17.12 23.15 -8.53
C GLY A 220 17.95 21.92 -8.15
N LEU A 221 18.80 22.01 -7.12
CA LEU A 221 19.59 20.87 -6.63
C LEU A 221 18.70 19.85 -5.92
N ALA A 222 17.73 20.33 -5.14
CA ALA A 222 16.79 19.46 -4.42
C ALA A 222 15.99 18.57 -5.40
N TRP A 223 15.48 19.13 -6.50
CA TRP A 223 14.77 18.34 -7.52
C TRP A 223 15.68 17.31 -8.23
N ARG A 224 16.92 17.64 -8.53
CA ARG A 224 17.88 16.70 -9.13
C ARG A 224 18.18 15.50 -8.23
N LEU A 225 18.08 15.66 -6.92
CA LEU A 225 18.25 14.58 -5.94
C LEU A 225 16.94 13.83 -5.68
N LEU A 226 15.80 14.54 -5.64
CA LEU A 226 14.50 13.95 -5.32
C LEU A 226 13.92 13.11 -6.46
N LEU A 227 14.04 13.54 -7.73
CA LEU A 227 13.47 12.83 -8.88
C LEU A 227 13.97 11.39 -9.03
N PRO A 228 15.26 11.07 -8.93
CA PRO A 228 15.71 9.67 -8.94
C PRO A 228 15.14 8.85 -7.78
N LEU A 229 14.97 9.45 -6.59
CA LEU A 229 14.35 8.78 -5.44
C LEU A 229 12.87 8.53 -5.65
N VAL A 230 12.15 9.47 -6.28
CA VAL A 230 10.75 9.27 -6.71
C VAL A 230 10.67 8.12 -7.70
N LEU A 231 11.57 8.08 -8.70
CA LEU A 231 11.61 7.00 -9.68
C LEU A 231 11.92 5.64 -9.01
N LEU A 232 12.83 5.62 -8.03
CA LEU A 232 13.11 4.42 -7.23
C LEU A 232 11.86 3.94 -6.48
N ALA A 233 11.12 4.85 -5.86
CA ALA A 233 9.85 4.54 -5.19
C ALA A 233 8.80 4.03 -6.19
N ILE A 234 8.68 4.66 -7.36
CA ILE A 234 7.80 4.22 -8.45
C ILE A 234 8.15 2.81 -8.91
N CYS A 235 9.44 2.48 -9.06
CA CYS A 235 9.85 1.11 -9.40
C CYS A 235 9.38 0.09 -8.36
N GLY A 236 9.39 0.42 -7.07
CA GLY A 236 8.87 -0.44 -6.00
C GLY A 236 7.35 -0.60 -6.06
N THR A 237 6.62 0.52 -6.16
CA THR A 237 5.15 0.52 -6.21
C THR A 237 4.61 -0.11 -7.51
N LEU A 238 5.34 0.01 -8.62
CA LEU A 238 5.01 -0.64 -9.90
C LEU A 238 4.95 -2.16 -9.75
N VAL A 239 5.93 -2.77 -9.09
CA VAL A 239 5.95 -4.22 -8.86
C VAL A 239 4.78 -4.65 -8.00
N GLU A 240 4.45 -3.87 -6.99
CA GLU A 240 3.28 -4.10 -6.12
C GLU A 240 1.97 -3.98 -6.90
N ASP A 241 1.82 -2.95 -7.75
CA ASP A 241 0.64 -2.75 -8.60
C ASP A 241 0.45 -3.91 -9.59
N VAL A 242 1.54 -4.38 -10.21
CA VAL A 242 1.49 -5.56 -11.11
C VAL A 242 1.05 -6.81 -10.35
N ALA A 243 1.54 -7.03 -9.14
CA ALA A 243 1.11 -8.16 -8.33
C ALA A 243 -0.39 -8.03 -7.95
N ASN A 244 -0.82 -6.84 -7.55
CA ASN A 244 -2.21 -6.56 -7.16
C ASN A 244 -3.20 -6.80 -8.31
N ASN A 245 -2.91 -6.28 -9.50
CA ASN A 245 -3.90 -6.18 -10.57
C ASN A 245 -3.74 -7.26 -11.64
N TRP A 246 -2.54 -7.83 -11.82
CA TRP A 246 -2.24 -8.68 -12.96
C TRP A 246 -1.79 -10.10 -12.61
N ALA A 247 -1.37 -10.38 -11.35
CA ALA A 247 -0.86 -11.70 -11.00
C ALA A 247 -1.89 -12.81 -11.22
N ALA A 248 -3.13 -12.62 -10.76
CA ALA A 248 -4.19 -13.61 -10.93
C ALA A 248 -4.53 -13.84 -12.42
N LEU A 249 -4.59 -12.76 -13.20
CA LEU A 249 -4.81 -12.81 -14.65
C LEU A 249 -3.70 -13.59 -15.36
N TYR A 250 -2.45 -13.25 -15.06
CA TYR A 250 -1.29 -13.89 -15.64
C TYR A 250 -1.22 -15.38 -15.33
N LEU A 251 -1.36 -15.73 -14.05
CA LEU A 251 -1.29 -17.12 -13.60
C LEU A 251 -2.40 -17.96 -14.21
N GLY A 252 -3.63 -17.45 -14.28
CA GLY A 252 -4.74 -18.19 -14.86
C GLY A 252 -4.68 -18.32 -16.39
N ARG A 253 -4.34 -17.25 -17.09
CA ARG A 253 -4.44 -17.20 -18.58
C ARG A 253 -3.15 -17.63 -19.29
N GLU A 254 -1.98 -17.21 -18.76
CA GLU A 254 -0.68 -17.42 -19.42
C GLU A 254 0.08 -18.62 -18.86
N ALA A 255 -0.08 -18.90 -17.54
CA ALA A 255 0.66 -19.98 -16.88
C ALA A 255 -0.20 -21.23 -16.64
N GLY A 256 -1.49 -21.20 -16.96
CA GLY A 256 -2.39 -22.35 -16.85
C GLY A 256 -2.66 -22.80 -15.40
N ALA A 257 -2.61 -21.87 -14.43
CA ALA A 257 -2.84 -22.20 -13.04
C ALA A 257 -4.35 -22.46 -12.79
N PRO A 258 -4.69 -23.44 -11.92
CA PRO A 258 -6.05 -23.57 -11.39
C PRO A 258 -6.50 -22.27 -10.69
N THR A 259 -7.79 -21.98 -10.68
CA THR A 259 -8.36 -20.73 -10.15
C THR A 259 -7.87 -20.39 -8.74
N VAL A 260 -7.84 -21.38 -7.81
CA VAL A 260 -7.31 -21.20 -6.45
C VAL A 260 -5.87 -20.70 -6.46
N VAL A 261 -5.03 -21.33 -7.29
CA VAL A 261 -3.60 -21.01 -7.35
C VAL A 261 -3.37 -19.66 -8.03
N ALA A 262 -4.13 -19.36 -9.10
CA ALA A 262 -4.08 -18.07 -9.78
C ALA A 262 -4.41 -16.93 -8.82
N GLY A 263 -5.48 -17.08 -8.01
CA GLY A 263 -5.86 -16.10 -7.00
C GLY A 263 -4.85 -15.93 -5.85
N LEU A 264 -4.02 -16.94 -5.58
CA LEU A 264 -2.96 -16.85 -4.57
C LEU A 264 -1.71 -16.09 -5.04
N GLY A 265 -1.61 -15.73 -6.32
CA GLY A 265 -0.46 -14.97 -6.85
C GLY A 265 -0.18 -13.69 -6.08
N LEU A 266 -1.21 -12.93 -5.73
CA LEU A 266 -1.13 -11.76 -4.87
C LEU A 266 -0.62 -12.10 -3.46
N THR A 267 -1.21 -13.13 -2.83
CA THR A 267 -0.84 -13.57 -1.47
C THR A 267 0.63 -13.96 -1.39
N VAL A 268 1.14 -14.65 -2.41
CA VAL A 268 2.55 -15.06 -2.50
C VAL A 268 3.47 -13.83 -2.66
N ALA A 269 3.10 -12.89 -3.54
CA ALA A 269 3.90 -11.68 -3.75
C ALA A 269 3.96 -10.81 -2.47
N LEU A 270 2.82 -10.52 -1.84
CA LEU A 270 2.74 -9.71 -0.62
C LEU A 270 3.32 -10.43 0.60
N GLY A 271 3.16 -11.76 0.69
CA GLY A 271 3.81 -12.58 1.72
C GLY A 271 5.34 -12.51 1.63
N ALA A 272 5.88 -12.62 0.42
CA ALA A 272 7.32 -12.47 0.18
C ALA A 272 7.80 -11.04 0.45
N GLN A 273 7.02 -10.02 0.09
CA GLN A 273 7.30 -8.63 0.42
C GLN A 273 7.34 -8.41 1.94
N PHE A 274 6.40 -9.00 2.68
CA PHE A 274 6.40 -8.94 4.14
C PHE A 274 7.69 -9.52 4.73
N VAL A 275 8.12 -10.70 4.27
CA VAL A 275 9.39 -11.31 4.70
C VAL A 275 10.57 -10.39 4.36
N GLY A 276 10.59 -9.82 3.15
CA GLY A 276 11.62 -8.87 2.74
C GLY A 276 11.66 -7.61 3.62
N ARG A 277 10.50 -7.09 4.07
CA ARG A 277 10.42 -5.97 5.02
C ARG A 277 10.93 -6.33 6.41
N LEU A 278 10.63 -7.54 6.91
CA LEU A 278 11.15 -8.00 8.22
C LEU A 278 12.67 -8.15 8.23
N LEU A 279 13.23 -8.64 7.12
CA LEU A 279 14.67 -8.81 6.96
C LEU A 279 15.37 -7.51 6.54
N GLY A 280 14.61 -6.52 6.04
CA GLY A 280 15.12 -5.29 5.46
C GLY A 280 15.96 -4.46 6.43
N ASP A 281 15.53 -4.30 7.69
CA ASP A 281 16.24 -3.52 8.69
C ASP A 281 17.60 -4.13 9.04
N PRO A 282 17.71 -5.41 9.48
CA PRO A 282 19.01 -6.01 9.79
C PRO A 282 19.92 -6.13 8.57
N MET A 283 19.36 -6.31 7.36
CA MET A 283 20.15 -6.33 6.13
C MET A 283 20.70 -4.93 5.79
N THR A 284 19.88 -3.89 5.99
CA THR A 284 20.28 -2.51 5.78
C THR A 284 21.38 -2.07 6.75
N ASP A 285 21.27 -2.46 8.02
CA ASP A 285 22.28 -2.17 9.02
C ASP A 285 23.63 -2.81 8.67
N ARG A 286 23.59 -4.05 8.14
CA ARG A 286 24.81 -4.79 7.80
C ARG A 286 25.46 -4.36 6.49
N TRP A 287 24.67 -4.09 5.42
CA TRP A 287 25.18 -3.90 4.06
C TRP A 287 24.94 -2.50 3.48
N GLY A 288 24.21 -1.65 4.19
CA GLY A 288 23.83 -0.30 3.75
C GLY A 288 22.60 -0.28 2.84
N ARG A 289 21.88 0.85 2.87
CA ARG A 289 20.61 1.04 2.14
C ARG A 289 20.77 0.92 0.62
N GLY A 290 21.81 1.51 0.06
CA GLY A 290 22.08 1.47 -1.38
C GLY A 290 22.36 0.07 -1.89
N SER A 291 23.14 -0.72 -1.14
CA SER A 291 23.44 -2.11 -1.49
C SER A 291 22.18 -2.97 -1.48
N ILE A 292 21.32 -2.81 -0.46
CA ILE A 292 20.07 -3.56 -0.34
C ILE A 292 19.06 -3.14 -1.41
N ALA A 293 18.89 -1.85 -1.67
CA ALA A 293 18.04 -1.38 -2.75
C ALA A 293 18.51 -1.86 -4.13
N ARG A 294 19.83 -1.90 -4.37
CA ARG A 294 20.42 -2.45 -5.59
C ARG A 294 20.14 -3.95 -5.72
N ALA A 295 20.39 -4.72 -4.67
CA ALA A 295 20.09 -6.16 -4.65
C ALA A 295 18.59 -6.41 -4.87
N GLY A 296 17.72 -5.63 -4.22
CA GLY A 296 16.27 -5.67 -4.42
C GLY A 296 15.86 -5.45 -5.88
N GLY A 297 16.42 -4.43 -6.55
CA GLY A 297 16.19 -4.19 -7.97
C GLY A 297 16.61 -5.36 -8.86
N LEU A 298 17.77 -5.98 -8.60
CA LEU A 298 18.24 -7.17 -9.34
C LEU A 298 17.34 -8.39 -9.07
N VAL A 299 16.86 -8.58 -7.85
CA VAL A 299 15.92 -9.65 -7.49
C VAL A 299 14.57 -9.45 -8.18
N ILE A 300 14.07 -8.20 -8.29
CA ILE A 300 12.88 -7.88 -9.08
C ILE A 300 13.10 -8.29 -10.55
N ALA A 301 14.22 -7.89 -11.14
CA ALA A 301 14.53 -8.21 -12.54
C ALA A 301 14.59 -9.74 -12.75
N ALA A 302 15.27 -10.48 -11.86
CA ALA A 302 15.33 -11.93 -11.92
C ALA A 302 13.93 -12.57 -11.77
N GLY A 303 13.12 -12.09 -10.83
CA GLY A 303 11.74 -12.54 -10.63
C GLY A 303 10.86 -12.32 -11.86
N ALA A 304 10.94 -11.14 -12.47
CA ALA A 304 10.18 -10.81 -13.68
C ALA A 304 10.61 -11.67 -14.89
N LEU A 305 11.91 -11.91 -15.07
CA LEU A 305 12.40 -12.84 -16.09
C LEU A 305 11.90 -14.27 -15.84
N LEU A 306 11.88 -14.71 -14.59
CA LEU A 306 11.35 -16.02 -14.23
C LEU A 306 9.85 -16.11 -14.55
N ILE A 307 9.06 -15.06 -14.29
CA ILE A 307 7.63 -14.99 -14.66
C ILE A 307 7.47 -15.17 -16.19
N VAL A 308 8.21 -14.39 -16.98
CA VAL A 308 8.12 -14.40 -18.44
C VAL A 308 8.58 -15.73 -19.04
N ALA A 309 9.65 -16.30 -18.52
CA ALA A 309 10.25 -17.54 -19.00
C ALA A 309 9.55 -18.81 -18.48
N ALA A 310 8.67 -18.69 -17.47
CA ALA A 310 8.06 -19.84 -16.80
C ALA A 310 7.19 -20.68 -17.75
N PRO A 311 7.50 -21.97 -17.95
CA PRO A 311 6.66 -22.88 -18.73
C PRO A 311 5.47 -23.40 -17.90
N VAL A 312 5.50 -23.26 -16.56
CA VAL A 312 4.50 -23.76 -15.63
C VAL A 312 4.27 -22.76 -14.49
N TYR A 313 3.05 -22.72 -13.97
CA TYR A 313 2.64 -21.74 -12.94
C TYR A 313 3.47 -21.76 -11.64
N PRO A 314 4.03 -22.89 -11.13
CA PRO A 314 4.83 -22.85 -9.92
C PRO A 314 6.09 -21.99 -10.06
N LEU A 315 6.70 -21.96 -11.25
CA LEU A 315 7.83 -21.09 -11.53
C LEU A 315 7.42 -19.63 -11.65
N ALA A 316 6.25 -19.36 -12.25
CA ALA A 316 5.70 -18.01 -12.28
C ALA A 316 5.39 -17.49 -10.86
N LEU A 317 4.82 -18.33 -9.98
CA LEU A 317 4.62 -18.00 -8.55
C LEU A 317 5.93 -17.70 -7.85
N ALA A 318 6.97 -18.49 -8.07
CA ALA A 318 8.31 -18.22 -7.53
C ALA A 318 8.85 -16.87 -8.04
N GLY A 319 8.60 -16.55 -9.31
CA GLY A 319 8.93 -15.25 -9.89
C GLY A 319 8.19 -14.08 -9.20
N PHE A 320 6.89 -14.21 -8.92
CA PHE A 320 6.12 -13.23 -8.14
C PHE A 320 6.64 -13.10 -6.70
N ALA A 321 7.03 -14.22 -6.06
CA ALA A 321 7.65 -14.18 -4.73
C ALA A 321 8.97 -13.41 -4.75
N LEU A 322 9.85 -13.69 -5.73
CA LEU A 322 11.11 -12.97 -5.88
C LEU A 322 10.88 -11.47 -6.12
N ALA A 323 9.99 -11.12 -7.03
CA ALA A 323 9.67 -9.72 -7.31
C ALA A 323 9.11 -9.00 -6.08
N GLY A 324 8.19 -9.63 -5.33
CA GLY A 324 7.66 -9.13 -4.08
C GLY A 324 8.73 -8.95 -2.99
N PHE A 325 9.62 -9.93 -2.81
CA PHE A 325 10.74 -9.81 -1.88
C PHE A 325 11.68 -8.67 -2.28
N GLY A 326 12.01 -8.57 -3.57
CA GLY A 326 12.94 -7.55 -4.09
C GLY A 326 12.42 -6.12 -3.94
N CYS A 327 11.11 -5.88 -4.10
CA CYS A 327 10.54 -4.53 -3.98
C CYS A 327 10.39 -4.05 -2.53
N ALA A 328 10.48 -4.95 -1.55
CA ALA A 328 10.16 -4.71 -0.15
C ALA A 328 10.88 -3.50 0.47
N THR A 329 12.12 -3.25 0.08
CA THR A 329 12.98 -2.22 0.67
C THR A 329 13.13 -0.96 -0.18
N LEU A 330 12.67 -0.95 -1.43
CA LEU A 330 12.88 0.19 -2.35
C LEU A 330 12.17 1.46 -1.88
N VAL A 331 10.90 1.35 -1.52
CA VAL A 331 10.10 2.48 -1.04
C VAL A 331 10.62 3.02 0.29
N PRO A 332 10.86 2.20 1.33
CA PRO A 332 11.48 2.67 2.57
C PRO A 332 12.84 3.34 2.36
N ALA A 333 13.69 2.78 1.49
CA ALA A 333 14.99 3.36 1.17
C ALA A 333 14.86 4.74 0.49
N ALA A 334 13.90 4.88 -0.44
CA ALA A 334 13.63 6.15 -1.11
C ALA A 334 13.10 7.21 -0.12
N PHE A 335 12.19 6.86 0.79
CA PHE A 335 11.68 7.76 1.82
C PHE A 335 12.79 8.22 2.77
N ALA A 336 13.61 7.30 3.24
CA ALA A 336 14.74 7.65 4.13
C ALA A 336 15.74 8.60 3.43
N ALA A 337 16.04 8.37 2.16
CA ALA A 337 16.91 9.25 1.39
C ALA A 337 16.25 10.62 1.10
N ALA A 338 14.93 10.65 0.84
CA ALA A 338 14.18 11.89 0.60
C ALA A 338 14.10 12.78 1.84
N ALA A 339 14.09 12.20 3.04
CA ALA A 339 14.14 12.93 4.31
C ALA A 339 15.43 13.75 4.45
N ALA A 340 16.54 13.27 3.87
CA ALA A 340 17.86 13.88 3.96
C ALA A 340 18.24 14.77 2.75
N VAL A 341 17.30 15.08 1.84
CA VAL A 341 17.57 15.93 0.66
C VAL A 341 17.87 17.37 1.10
N PRO A 342 19.08 17.90 0.86
CA PRO A 342 19.44 19.22 1.28
C PRO A 342 18.66 20.30 0.51
N GLY A 343 18.28 21.36 1.23
CA GLY A 343 17.59 22.52 0.65
C GLY A 343 16.06 22.38 0.57
N LEU A 344 15.49 21.32 1.14
CA LEU A 344 14.05 21.20 1.41
C LEU A 344 13.78 21.38 2.91
N PRO A 345 12.67 22.03 3.29
CA PRO A 345 12.21 22.04 4.67
C PRO A 345 12.00 20.62 5.19
N GLU A 346 12.12 20.44 6.50
CA GLU A 346 11.92 19.14 7.15
C GLU A 346 10.56 18.52 6.75
N GLY A 347 10.57 17.23 6.45
CA GLY A 347 9.38 16.48 6.00
C GLY A 347 8.92 16.75 4.56
N THR A 348 9.36 17.86 3.92
CA THR A 348 8.92 18.21 2.55
C THR A 348 9.35 17.19 1.52
N GLY A 349 10.59 16.66 1.63
CA GLY A 349 11.10 15.62 0.73
C GLY A 349 10.24 14.34 0.79
N ILE A 350 9.87 13.92 2.00
CA ILE A 350 8.98 12.77 2.25
C ILE A 350 7.60 13.01 1.63
N ALA A 351 7.00 14.18 1.90
CA ALA A 351 5.67 14.51 1.41
C ALA A 351 5.60 14.56 -0.13
N LEU A 352 6.60 15.18 -0.77
CA LEU A 352 6.69 15.26 -2.23
C LEU A 352 6.91 13.87 -2.84
N LEU A 353 7.80 13.06 -2.28
CA LEU A 353 8.04 11.70 -2.76
C LEU A 353 6.77 10.86 -2.63
N GLY A 354 6.10 10.89 -1.48
CA GLY A 354 4.86 10.14 -1.24
C GLY A 354 3.73 10.55 -2.18
N TRP A 355 3.64 11.84 -2.54
CA TRP A 355 2.66 12.30 -3.52
C TRP A 355 3.03 11.87 -4.95
N LEU A 356 4.28 12.08 -5.37
CA LEU A 356 4.74 11.79 -6.72
C LEU A 356 4.78 10.28 -7.02
N MET A 357 5.11 9.42 -6.06
CA MET A 357 5.13 7.97 -6.30
C MET A 357 3.75 7.41 -6.63
N ARG A 358 2.65 8.08 -6.24
CA ARG A 358 1.27 7.68 -6.59
C ARG A 358 1.00 7.73 -8.09
N ILE A 359 1.78 8.53 -8.84
CA ILE A 359 1.75 8.52 -10.31
C ILE A 359 2.09 7.13 -10.84
N GLY A 360 2.97 6.38 -10.14
CA GLY A 360 3.29 5.00 -10.47
C GLY A 360 2.05 4.11 -10.51
N PHE A 361 1.21 4.14 -9.48
CA PHE A 361 -0.04 3.37 -9.43
C PHE A 361 -1.03 3.76 -10.55
N LEU A 362 -1.09 5.05 -10.92
CA LEU A 362 -1.97 5.50 -12.01
C LEU A 362 -1.47 5.08 -13.38
N ALA A 363 -0.15 5.00 -13.58
CA ALA A 363 0.46 4.75 -14.88
C ALA A 363 0.70 3.26 -15.15
N THR A 364 0.95 2.45 -14.10
CA THR A 364 1.41 1.06 -14.24
C THR A 364 0.37 0.18 -14.92
N SER A 365 -0.84 0.08 -14.38
CA SER A 365 -1.85 -0.82 -14.91
C SER A 365 -2.32 -0.47 -16.31
N PRO A 366 -2.52 0.81 -16.69
CA PRO A 366 -2.76 1.19 -18.09
C PRO A 366 -1.60 0.82 -19.03
N ALA A 367 -0.36 1.01 -18.60
CA ALA A 367 0.82 0.66 -19.39
C ALA A 367 0.92 -0.86 -19.63
N VAL A 368 0.69 -1.66 -18.59
CA VAL A 368 0.65 -3.13 -18.70
C VAL A 368 -0.48 -3.56 -19.61
N GLY A 369 -1.69 -3.00 -19.46
CA GLY A 369 -2.84 -3.31 -20.29
C GLY A 369 -2.60 -2.98 -21.77
N TRP A 370 -2.13 -1.75 -22.06
CA TRP A 370 -1.82 -1.31 -23.41
C TRP A 370 -0.73 -2.17 -24.09
N LEU A 371 0.37 -2.42 -23.40
CA LEU A 371 1.44 -3.28 -23.94
C LEU A 371 0.96 -4.72 -24.14
N SER A 372 0.12 -5.22 -23.23
CA SER A 372 -0.47 -6.55 -23.31
C SER A 372 -1.39 -6.72 -24.54
N ASP A 373 -2.19 -5.71 -24.88
CA ASP A 373 -3.06 -5.74 -26.06
C ASP A 373 -2.26 -5.64 -27.37
N LEU A 374 -1.14 -4.90 -27.37
CA LEU A 374 -0.25 -4.79 -28.53
C LEU A 374 0.58 -6.06 -28.76
N THR A 375 0.88 -6.83 -27.70
CA THR A 375 1.82 -7.96 -27.78
C THR A 375 1.24 -9.21 -27.11
N SER A 376 1.42 -9.35 -25.81
CA SER A 376 0.84 -10.37 -24.92
C SER A 376 0.98 -9.96 -23.47
N LEU A 377 0.16 -10.52 -22.59
CA LEU A 377 0.30 -10.30 -21.15
C LEU A 377 1.64 -10.80 -20.64
N ARG A 378 2.16 -11.88 -21.23
CA ARG A 378 3.50 -12.42 -20.94
C ARG A 378 4.60 -11.39 -21.24
N ALA A 379 4.57 -10.73 -22.39
CA ALA A 379 5.52 -9.68 -22.76
C ALA A 379 5.39 -8.45 -21.85
N ALA A 380 4.17 -8.09 -21.45
CA ALA A 380 3.94 -6.96 -20.54
C ALA A 380 4.57 -7.17 -19.16
N MET A 381 4.80 -8.43 -18.72
CA MET A 381 5.53 -8.73 -17.50
C MET A 381 7.03 -8.37 -17.57
N LEU A 382 7.55 -7.91 -18.71
CA LEU A 382 8.87 -7.28 -18.81
C LEU A 382 8.90 -5.85 -18.22
N ILE A 383 7.77 -5.20 -17.98
CA ILE A 383 7.71 -3.90 -17.32
C ILE A 383 8.37 -3.96 -15.93
N PRO A 384 8.04 -4.89 -15.01
CA PRO A 384 8.76 -5.08 -13.76
C PRO A 384 10.26 -5.39 -13.94
N PHE A 385 10.64 -6.10 -15.00
CA PHE A 385 12.06 -6.35 -15.30
C PHE A 385 12.82 -5.04 -15.52
N VAL A 386 12.29 -4.17 -16.39
CA VAL A 386 12.90 -2.85 -16.64
C VAL A 386 12.93 -2.01 -15.37
N ALA A 387 11.84 -2.01 -14.58
CA ALA A 387 11.77 -1.31 -13.31
C ALA A 387 12.83 -1.80 -12.32
N GLY A 388 13.05 -3.11 -12.24
CA GLY A 388 14.10 -3.70 -11.40
C GLY A 388 15.51 -3.24 -11.80
N LEU A 389 15.82 -3.21 -13.10
CA LEU A 389 17.11 -2.71 -13.60
C LEU A 389 17.28 -1.21 -13.33
N VAL A 390 16.24 -0.40 -13.55
CA VAL A 390 16.26 1.03 -13.25
C VAL A 390 16.48 1.27 -11.76
N ALA A 391 15.80 0.54 -10.89
CA ALA A 391 15.99 0.61 -9.45
C ALA A 391 17.44 0.26 -9.04
N ALA A 392 18.00 -0.81 -9.59
CA ALA A 392 19.38 -1.22 -9.33
C ALA A 392 20.40 -0.16 -9.80
N LEU A 393 20.14 0.48 -10.95
CA LEU A 393 20.99 1.55 -11.49
C LEU A 393 20.94 2.81 -10.60
N ILE A 394 19.74 3.25 -10.19
CA ILE A 394 19.60 4.40 -9.28
C ILE A 394 20.28 4.12 -7.95
N ALA A 395 20.10 2.94 -7.38
CA ALA A 395 20.71 2.56 -6.11
C ALA A 395 22.26 2.46 -6.20
N HIS A 396 22.80 2.21 -7.38
CA HIS A 396 24.25 2.22 -7.60
C HIS A 396 24.88 3.64 -7.48
N THR A 397 24.10 4.70 -7.69
CA THR A 397 24.62 6.09 -7.72
C THR A 397 24.95 6.69 -6.35
N ARG A 398 24.90 5.92 -5.25
CA ARG A 398 25.10 6.36 -3.85
C ARG A 398 24.12 7.45 -3.35
N LEU A 399 23.10 7.80 -4.14
CA LEU A 399 22.08 8.77 -3.71
C LEU A 399 21.31 8.28 -2.50
N VAL A 400 21.09 6.96 -2.44
CA VAL A 400 20.36 6.29 -1.36
C VAL A 400 21.18 6.20 -0.06
N ASP A 401 22.52 6.20 -0.16
CA ASP A 401 23.44 6.11 0.99
C ASP A 401 23.73 7.46 1.65
N ARG A 402 23.37 8.59 1.00
CA ARG A 402 23.59 9.95 1.54
C ARG A 402 22.74 10.26 2.78
N ALA A 403 21.79 9.39 3.15
CA ALA A 403 20.95 9.48 4.34
C ALA A 403 21.60 8.86 5.60
N ARG A 404 22.94 8.82 5.69
CA ARG A 404 23.59 8.51 6.98
C ARG A 404 23.59 9.78 7.83
N PRO A 405 23.14 9.67 9.12
CA PRO A 405 23.23 10.80 10.07
C PRO A 405 24.65 11.25 10.30
#